data_9c90931db26f3242957e4515f8b87ba9
#
_entry.id   9c90931db26f3242957e4515f8b87ba9
#
_cell.length_a   1.000
_cell.length_b   1.000
_cell.length_c   1.000
_cell.angle_alpha   90.00
_cell.angle_beta   90.00
_cell.angle_gamma   90.00
#
_symmetry.space_group_name_H-M   'P 1'
#
loop_
_entity.id
_entity.type
_entity.pdbx_description
1 polymer ?
#
loop_
_entity_poly.entity_id
_entity_poly.type
_entity_poly.pdbx_seq_one_letter_code
_entity_poly.pdbx_strand_id
1 'polypeptide(L)'
;MSNLKEELNNYKDKKSSYKYIGLLIIVFVIAILIYIFFPKSDSQKVEYITSKVNSGDLMVVVSASGNIKPTNSVEIGIEVSGTIKEIFVDFNDEVKVGQVLAKIDTTKLEAQVESSRAALAIAKANQKESEVALKNKKLLYDRTKKMFDNSGGKYPSQNEFDDTKFAYESAIAVLEASKSKVAQASSNLKNDLQNLEKASVKSSIDGIVLNKEVEIGQTLAATMQAPKLFTLAKDLTNMDLVVSIDEADVADIKDNLDVTFTVDAYPNKEFKGKIKQVRLNPITTNGVVTYETVVSVDNSELLLKPGMTANAKIITKNIKDQILIPNSALRFTPKNSTEKTATKPASFGTPPNFRPQGSVTKDNKAKDGFATIYILESGKPKELKVKVLDSDSKQSSIFSETLKIGDEVIISQKSGN
;
A
#
# COMPACT_ATOMS: atom_id res chain seq x y z
N MET A 1 -120.42 -9.08 34.97
CA MET A 1 -119.09 -9.60 34.64
C MET A 1 -118.70 -9.17 33.20
N SER A 2 -118.84 -7.93 32.79
CA SER A 2 -118.53 -7.48 31.40
C SER A 2 -117.54 -6.36 31.31
N ASN A 3 -117.09 -5.75 32.40
CA ASN A 3 -116.21 -4.59 32.34
C ASN A 3 -114.71 -4.93 32.55
N LEU A 4 -114.28 -6.17 32.82
CA LEU A 4 -112.90 -6.57 33.08
C LEU A 4 -112.13 -6.99 31.81
N LYS A 5 -112.87 -7.29 30.72
CA LYS A 5 -112.27 -7.71 29.44
C LYS A 5 -111.86 -6.55 28.52
N GLU A 6 -112.50 -5.41 28.71
CA GLU A 6 -112.19 -4.20 27.88
C GLU A 6 -110.97 -3.46 28.35
N GLU A 7 -110.69 -3.44 29.67
CA GLU A 7 -109.46 -2.83 30.21
C GLU A 7 -108.18 -3.61 29.90
N LEU A 8 -108.26 -4.91 29.74
CA LEU A 8 -107.08 -5.77 29.41
C LEU A 8 -106.70 -5.68 27.94
N ASN A 9 -107.53 -5.30 27.04
CA ASN A 9 -107.19 -5.14 25.63
C ASN A 9 -106.52 -3.82 25.32
N ASN A 10 -106.78 -2.72 26.10
CA ASN A 10 -106.14 -1.44 25.89
C ASN A 10 -104.71 -1.35 26.43
N TYR A 11 -104.28 -2.31 27.25
CA TYR A 11 -102.92 -2.34 27.78
C TYR A 11 -101.93 -3.11 26.87
N LYS A 12 -102.42 -3.86 25.86
CA LYS A 12 -101.55 -4.66 24.97
C LYS A 12 -100.94 -3.90 23.75
N ASP A 13 -101.60 -2.83 23.34
CA ASP A 13 -101.19 -2.12 22.13
C ASP A 13 -100.15 -0.95 22.39
N LYS A 14 -99.96 -0.58 23.68
CA LYS A 14 -98.98 0.46 24.01
C LYS A 14 -97.49 -0.01 24.15
N LYS A 15 -97.24 -1.31 24.18
CA LYS A 15 -95.88 -1.91 24.37
C LYS A 15 -95.11 -2.13 23.08
N SER A 16 -95.71 -2.07 21.92
CA SER A 16 -95.02 -2.26 20.63
C SER A 16 -94.27 -1.03 20.13
N SER A 17 -94.84 0.15 20.39
CA SER A 17 -94.27 1.42 19.89
C SER A 17 -92.92 1.80 20.57
N TYR A 18 -92.76 1.52 21.87
CA TYR A 18 -91.52 1.84 22.60
C TYR A 18 -90.38 0.93 22.22
N LYS A 19 -90.57 -0.25 21.68
CA LYS A 19 -89.54 -1.15 21.19
C LYS A 19 -88.90 -0.59 19.94
N TYR A 20 -89.63 0.01 19.03
CA TYR A 20 -89.10 0.64 17.81
C TYR A 20 -88.39 1.96 18.11
N ILE A 21 -88.86 2.76 19.10
CA ILE A 21 -88.18 3.97 19.56
C ILE A 21 -86.88 3.62 20.25
N GLY A 22 -86.83 2.54 21.08
CA GLY A 22 -85.60 2.04 21.67
C GLY A 22 -84.54 1.58 20.62
N LEU A 23 -85.06 0.87 19.58
CA LEU A 23 -84.17 0.43 18.48
C LEU A 23 -83.61 1.61 17.65
N LEU A 24 -84.44 2.67 17.40
CA LEU A 24 -84.02 3.86 16.72
C LEU A 24 -82.97 4.63 17.52
N ILE A 25 -83.11 4.72 18.85
CA ILE A 25 -82.12 5.35 19.73
C ILE A 25 -80.78 4.57 19.71
N ILE A 26 -80.88 3.24 19.75
CA ILE A 26 -79.65 2.39 19.67
C ILE A 26 -78.95 2.52 18.35
N VAL A 27 -79.67 2.53 17.21
CA VAL A 27 -79.06 2.79 15.88
C VAL A 27 -78.46 4.20 15.80
N PHE A 28 -79.11 5.22 16.39
CA PHE A 28 -78.57 6.59 16.42
C PHE A 28 -77.34 6.70 17.30
N VAL A 29 -77.29 6.03 18.44
CA VAL A 29 -76.09 5.93 19.31
C VAL A 29 -74.95 5.20 18.63
N ILE A 30 -75.26 4.11 17.91
CA ILE A 30 -74.26 3.37 17.11
C ILE A 30 -73.74 4.26 15.97
N ALA A 31 -74.58 5.02 15.28
CA ALA A 31 -74.18 5.97 14.23
C ALA A 31 -73.28 7.09 14.77
N ILE A 32 -73.60 7.63 15.97
CA ILE A 32 -72.77 8.62 16.65
C ILE A 32 -71.44 8.01 17.09
N LEU A 33 -71.42 6.78 17.63
CA LEU A 33 -70.22 6.06 17.99
C LEU A 33 -69.35 5.77 16.76
N ILE A 34 -69.93 5.35 15.63
CA ILE A 34 -69.22 5.19 14.37
C ILE A 34 -68.65 6.53 13.88
N TYR A 35 -69.40 7.64 14.00
CA TYR A 35 -68.95 8.97 13.61
C TYR A 35 -67.79 9.52 14.49
N ILE A 36 -67.81 9.19 15.80
CA ILE A 36 -66.76 9.59 16.76
C ILE A 36 -65.54 8.67 16.63
N PHE A 37 -65.73 7.38 16.38
CA PHE A 37 -64.65 6.40 16.22
C PHE A 37 -64.09 6.27 14.80
N PHE A 38 -64.72 6.90 13.79
CA PHE A 38 -64.07 6.99 12.47
C PHE A 38 -62.89 7.93 12.59
N PRO A 39 -61.68 7.40 12.52
CA PRO A 39 -60.51 8.26 12.62
C PRO A 39 -60.58 9.25 11.45
N LYS A 40 -60.68 10.53 11.73
CA LYS A 40 -60.34 11.59 10.76
C LYS A 40 -58.93 11.27 10.35
N SER A 41 -58.74 10.87 9.10
CA SER A 41 -57.42 10.74 8.49
C SER A 41 -56.76 12.12 8.52
N ASP A 42 -56.01 12.39 9.61
CA ASP A 42 -55.15 13.53 9.71
C ASP A 42 -54.02 13.27 8.66
N SER A 43 -54.15 13.89 7.52
CA SER A 43 -53.08 13.90 6.55
C SER A 43 -51.91 14.65 7.19
N GLN A 44 -51.00 13.91 7.86
CA GLN A 44 -49.74 14.48 8.37
C GLN A 44 -49.12 15.28 7.24
N LYS A 45 -49.02 16.60 7.40
CA LYS A 45 -48.27 17.46 6.50
C LYS A 45 -46.82 17.05 6.58
N VAL A 46 -46.38 16.27 5.62
CA VAL A 46 -44.97 15.92 5.48
C VAL A 46 -44.24 17.14 4.93
N GLU A 47 -43.31 17.66 5.71
CA GLU A 47 -42.46 18.77 5.30
C GLU A 47 -41.21 18.18 4.64
N TYR A 48 -40.97 18.56 3.38
CA TYR A 48 -39.79 18.13 2.63
C TYR A 48 -38.70 19.18 2.77
N ILE A 49 -37.51 18.72 3.11
CA ILE A 49 -36.28 19.55 3.09
C ILE A 49 -35.69 19.43 1.69
N THR A 50 -35.57 20.58 1.02
CA THR A 50 -35.04 20.63 -0.35
C THR A 50 -33.67 21.29 -0.40
N SER A 51 -32.95 21.04 -1.47
CA SER A 51 -31.70 21.72 -1.83
C SER A 51 -31.78 22.14 -3.29
N LYS A 52 -31.26 23.32 -3.58
CA LYS A 52 -31.25 23.84 -4.97
C LYS A 52 -30.20 23.14 -5.78
N VAL A 53 -30.52 22.83 -7.02
CA VAL A 53 -29.60 22.36 -8.03
C VAL A 53 -28.70 23.50 -8.46
N ASN A 54 -27.40 23.34 -8.33
CA ASN A 54 -26.40 24.35 -8.67
C ASN A 54 -25.58 23.88 -9.86
N SER A 55 -24.97 24.82 -10.59
CA SER A 55 -23.87 24.54 -11.49
C SER A 55 -22.57 24.88 -10.82
N GLY A 56 -21.55 24.04 -11.02
CA GLY A 56 -20.23 24.26 -10.46
C GLY A 56 -19.21 23.24 -10.93
N ASP A 57 -17.99 23.41 -10.44
CA ASP A 57 -16.89 22.48 -10.72
C ASP A 57 -16.93 21.31 -9.73
N LEU A 58 -16.82 20.09 -10.23
CA LEU A 58 -16.73 18.89 -9.43
C LEU A 58 -15.29 18.36 -9.46
N MET A 59 -14.66 18.31 -8.28
CA MET A 59 -13.36 17.68 -8.11
C MET A 59 -13.53 16.29 -7.49
N VAL A 60 -13.23 15.26 -8.25
CA VAL A 60 -13.19 13.88 -7.74
C VAL A 60 -11.84 13.66 -7.10
N VAL A 61 -11.86 13.30 -5.82
CA VAL A 61 -10.65 13.15 -5.01
C VAL A 61 -10.60 11.74 -4.41
N VAL A 62 -9.48 11.07 -4.62
CA VAL A 62 -9.15 9.82 -3.93
C VAL A 62 -8.30 10.14 -2.71
N SER A 63 -8.73 9.66 -1.54
CA SER A 63 -7.98 9.83 -0.29
C SER A 63 -7.17 8.58 0.01
N ALA A 64 -5.89 8.74 0.32
CA ALA A 64 -4.99 7.66 0.65
C ALA A 64 -4.04 8.06 1.78
N SER A 65 -3.69 7.11 2.64
CA SER A 65 -2.68 7.31 3.68
C SER A 65 -1.35 6.65 3.29
N GLY A 66 -0.26 7.19 3.79
CA GLY A 66 1.06 6.69 3.48
C GLY A 66 2.16 7.26 4.38
N ASN A 67 3.40 6.97 4.02
CA ASN A 67 4.57 7.39 4.78
C ASN A 67 5.57 8.13 3.90
N ILE A 68 6.21 9.14 4.48
CA ILE A 68 7.30 9.88 3.86
C ILE A 68 8.58 9.03 3.93
N LYS A 69 9.26 8.87 2.80
CA LYS A 69 10.55 8.17 2.70
C LYS A 69 11.54 9.02 1.91
N PRO A 70 12.85 8.91 2.17
CA PRO A 70 13.86 9.51 1.27
C PRO A 70 13.77 8.87 -0.10
N THR A 71 13.94 9.65 -1.15
CA THR A 71 13.95 9.13 -2.54
C THR A 71 15.06 8.10 -2.75
N ASN A 72 16.23 8.34 -2.14
CA ASN A 72 17.38 7.44 -2.21
C ASN A 72 17.89 7.13 -0.80
N SER A 73 17.74 5.88 -0.37
CA SER A 73 18.31 5.36 0.86
C SER A 73 19.10 4.08 0.60
N VAL A 74 20.21 3.92 1.32
CA VAL A 74 21.07 2.74 1.24
C VAL A 74 21.26 2.16 2.64
N GLU A 75 21.10 0.86 2.74
CA GLU A 75 21.39 0.10 3.96
C GLU A 75 22.83 -0.42 3.87
N ILE A 76 23.66 -0.09 4.84
CA ILE A 76 25.04 -0.53 4.96
C ILE A 76 25.08 -1.68 5.95
N GLY A 77 25.56 -2.83 5.50
CA GLY A 77 25.77 -4.03 6.31
C GLY A 77 27.23 -4.42 6.42
N ILE A 78 27.51 -5.56 7.05
CA ILE A 78 28.85 -6.17 7.13
C ILE A 78 29.00 -7.27 6.09
N GLU A 79 30.24 -7.42 5.59
CA GLU A 79 30.60 -8.51 4.68
C GLU A 79 31.51 -9.56 5.36
N VAL A 80 32.08 -9.23 6.53
CA VAL A 80 32.93 -10.12 7.33
C VAL A 80 32.41 -10.16 8.77
N SER A 81 32.41 -11.38 9.37
CA SER A 81 32.00 -11.57 10.76
C SER A 81 33.07 -11.09 11.72
N GLY A 82 32.64 -10.48 12.82
CA GLY A 82 33.54 -10.03 13.89
C GLY A 82 32.83 -9.17 14.94
N THR A 83 33.59 -8.63 15.88
CA THR A 83 33.09 -7.75 16.94
C THR A 83 33.36 -6.31 16.56
N ILE A 84 32.38 -5.43 16.75
CA ILE A 84 32.55 -3.99 16.49
C ILE A 84 33.51 -3.42 17.54
N LYS A 85 34.62 -2.83 17.07
CA LYS A 85 35.64 -2.22 17.90
C LYS A 85 35.41 -0.73 18.12
N GLU A 86 35.06 -0.03 17.03
CA GLU A 86 34.90 1.43 17.03
C GLU A 86 33.76 1.82 16.08
N ILE A 87 33.03 2.90 16.44
CA ILE A 87 32.01 3.54 15.61
C ILE A 87 32.39 5.02 15.51
N PHE A 88 32.42 5.56 14.32
CA PHE A 88 32.91 6.92 14.03
C PHE A 88 31.81 7.92 13.71
N VAL A 89 30.55 7.45 13.62
CA VAL A 89 29.40 8.28 13.25
C VAL A 89 28.22 8.00 14.16
N ASP A 90 27.35 8.99 14.31
CA ASP A 90 26.12 8.88 15.06
C ASP A 90 24.91 9.32 14.22
N PHE A 91 23.70 9.27 14.80
CA PHE A 91 22.46 9.70 14.13
C PHE A 91 22.58 11.15 13.66
N ASN A 92 22.09 11.40 12.43
CA ASN A 92 22.07 12.69 11.74
C ASN A 92 23.45 13.24 11.32
N ASP A 93 24.52 12.46 11.45
CA ASP A 93 25.83 12.87 10.94
C ASP A 93 25.87 12.85 9.41
N GLU A 94 26.53 13.85 8.82
CA GLU A 94 26.83 13.86 7.40
C GLU A 94 28.05 12.99 7.10
N VAL A 95 27.94 12.15 6.07
CA VAL A 95 29.00 11.23 5.66
C VAL A 95 29.29 11.36 4.17
N LYS A 96 30.55 11.09 3.80
CA LYS A 96 31.04 11.09 2.41
C LYS A 96 31.30 9.68 1.92
N VAL A 97 31.22 9.47 0.61
CA VAL A 97 31.64 8.22 -0.03
C VAL A 97 33.04 7.81 0.42
N GLY A 98 33.17 6.54 0.85
CA GLY A 98 34.45 5.99 1.33
C GLY A 98 34.80 6.34 2.78
N GLN A 99 34.03 7.20 3.46
CA GLN A 99 34.23 7.50 4.89
C GLN A 99 33.95 6.23 5.72
N VAL A 100 34.85 5.95 6.68
CA VAL A 100 34.69 4.82 7.62
C VAL A 100 33.62 5.17 8.62
N LEU A 101 32.59 4.31 8.72
CA LEU A 101 31.47 4.45 9.66
C LEU A 101 31.72 3.64 10.93
N ALA A 102 32.24 2.41 10.78
CA ALA A 102 32.57 1.55 11.90
C ALA A 102 33.75 0.63 11.53
N LYS A 103 34.43 0.13 12.54
CA LYS A 103 35.53 -0.84 12.43
C LYS A 103 35.24 -2.09 13.22
N ILE A 104 35.44 -3.23 12.58
CA ILE A 104 35.44 -4.55 13.20
C ILE A 104 36.83 -4.81 13.80
N ASP A 105 36.96 -5.64 14.80
CA ASP A 105 38.25 -6.09 15.35
C ASP A 105 39.03 -6.85 14.26
N THR A 106 40.17 -6.27 13.84
CA THR A 106 40.99 -6.76 12.73
C THR A 106 42.07 -7.73 13.17
N THR A 107 42.25 -7.95 14.48
CA THR A 107 43.41 -8.72 15.03
C THR A 107 43.56 -10.08 14.37
N LYS A 108 42.49 -10.84 14.19
CA LYS A 108 42.51 -12.16 13.51
C LYS A 108 42.78 -12.04 12.04
N LEU A 109 42.21 -11.04 11.35
CA LEU A 109 42.36 -10.82 9.92
C LEU A 109 43.77 -10.35 9.58
N GLU A 110 44.38 -9.50 10.42
CA GLU A 110 45.77 -9.06 10.29
C GLU A 110 46.76 -10.23 10.44
N ALA A 111 46.52 -11.11 11.46
CA ALA A 111 47.32 -12.33 11.60
C ALA A 111 47.21 -13.25 10.38
N GLN A 112 46.01 -13.37 9.79
CA GLN A 112 45.80 -14.17 8.59
C GLN A 112 46.56 -13.61 7.39
N VAL A 113 46.49 -12.29 7.19
CA VAL A 113 47.23 -11.57 6.13
C VAL A 113 48.75 -11.80 6.28
N GLU A 114 49.26 -11.70 7.51
CA GLU A 114 50.71 -11.91 7.76
C GLU A 114 51.12 -13.37 7.45
N SER A 115 50.29 -14.35 7.83
CA SER A 115 50.49 -15.74 7.47
C SER A 115 50.56 -15.97 5.93
N SER A 116 49.62 -15.38 5.19
CA SER A 116 49.55 -15.51 3.73
C SER A 116 50.72 -14.74 3.06
N ARG A 117 51.16 -13.61 3.66
CA ARG A 117 52.38 -12.90 3.19
C ARG A 117 53.60 -13.77 3.35
N ALA A 118 53.76 -14.45 4.48
CA ALA A 118 54.85 -15.37 4.70
C ALA A 118 54.82 -16.57 3.72
N ALA A 119 53.63 -17.11 3.47
CA ALA A 119 53.44 -18.18 2.48
C ALA A 119 53.81 -17.77 1.06
N LEU A 120 53.47 -16.54 0.65
CA LEU A 120 53.89 -16.00 -0.63
C LEU A 120 55.44 -15.82 -0.69
N ALA A 121 56.07 -15.37 0.39
CA ALA A 121 57.53 -15.26 0.45
C ALA A 121 58.23 -16.61 0.28
N ILE A 122 57.74 -17.66 0.93
CA ILE A 122 58.24 -19.04 0.77
C ILE A 122 58.07 -19.50 -0.69
N ALA A 123 56.86 -19.32 -1.28
CA ALA A 123 56.62 -19.71 -2.67
C ALA A 123 57.56 -18.98 -3.67
N LYS A 124 57.83 -17.71 -3.45
CA LYS A 124 58.82 -16.93 -4.26
C LYS A 124 60.26 -17.44 -4.09
N ALA A 125 60.66 -17.81 -2.87
CA ALA A 125 61.98 -18.40 -2.63
C ALA A 125 62.14 -19.75 -3.38
N ASN A 126 61.13 -20.63 -3.32
CA ASN A 126 61.10 -21.93 -4.04
C ASN A 126 61.09 -21.71 -5.57
N GLN A 127 60.41 -20.69 -6.08
CA GLN A 127 60.47 -20.33 -7.50
C GLN A 127 61.89 -19.90 -7.89
N LYS A 128 62.52 -19.09 -7.06
CA LYS A 128 63.91 -18.67 -7.30
C LYS A 128 64.90 -19.82 -7.31
N GLU A 129 64.74 -20.78 -6.41
CA GLU A 129 65.53 -22.03 -6.40
C GLU A 129 65.34 -22.81 -7.71
N SER A 130 64.06 -23.03 -8.13
CA SER A 130 63.74 -23.71 -9.39
C SER A 130 64.28 -22.98 -10.62
N GLU A 131 64.31 -21.63 -10.60
CA GLU A 131 64.86 -20.80 -11.67
C GLU A 131 66.38 -21.01 -11.77
N VAL A 132 67.09 -21.07 -10.64
CA VAL A 132 68.56 -21.33 -10.59
C VAL A 132 68.85 -22.77 -11.05
N ALA A 133 68.03 -23.75 -10.61
CA ALA A 133 68.14 -25.16 -11.05
C ALA A 133 67.96 -25.28 -12.58
N LEU A 134 66.94 -24.61 -13.14
CA LEU A 134 66.72 -24.58 -14.58
C LEU A 134 67.90 -23.98 -15.32
N LYS A 135 68.45 -22.85 -14.84
CA LYS A 135 69.62 -22.23 -15.44
C LYS A 135 70.81 -23.17 -15.49
N ASN A 136 71.08 -23.93 -14.42
CA ASN A 136 72.13 -24.93 -14.36
C ASN A 136 71.90 -26.06 -15.37
N LYS A 137 70.69 -26.65 -15.41
CA LYS A 137 70.32 -27.73 -16.35
C LYS A 137 70.41 -27.27 -17.80
N LYS A 138 69.99 -26.03 -18.08
CA LYS A 138 70.10 -25.43 -19.39
C LYS A 138 71.57 -25.25 -19.84
N LEU A 139 72.46 -24.76 -18.97
CA LEU A 139 73.89 -24.67 -19.29
C LEU A 139 74.53 -26.02 -19.61
N LEU A 140 74.17 -27.07 -18.86
CA LEU A 140 74.58 -28.42 -19.10
C LEU A 140 74.14 -28.94 -20.47
N TYR A 141 72.84 -28.86 -20.75
CA TYR A 141 72.24 -29.20 -22.04
C TYR A 141 72.87 -28.46 -23.22
N ASP A 142 73.05 -27.16 -23.13
CA ASP A 142 73.64 -26.31 -24.19
C ASP A 142 75.09 -26.76 -24.47
N ARG A 143 75.86 -27.12 -23.41
CA ARG A 143 77.21 -27.59 -23.53
C ARG A 143 77.24 -28.99 -24.19
N THR A 144 76.43 -29.93 -23.72
CA THR A 144 76.33 -31.27 -24.26
C THR A 144 75.89 -31.27 -25.72
N LYS A 145 74.89 -30.39 -26.06
CA LYS A 145 74.42 -30.19 -27.42
C LYS A 145 75.53 -29.76 -28.36
N LYS A 146 76.30 -28.71 -27.95
CA LYS A 146 77.43 -28.21 -28.74
C LYS A 146 78.51 -29.36 -29.01
N MET A 147 78.78 -30.17 -28.01
CA MET A 147 79.73 -31.33 -28.19
C MET A 147 79.17 -32.35 -29.15
N PHE A 148 77.88 -32.73 -29.05
CA PHE A 148 77.17 -33.63 -29.91
C PHE A 148 77.13 -33.13 -31.38
N ASP A 149 76.79 -31.93 -31.60
CA ASP A 149 76.73 -31.31 -32.92
C ASP A 149 78.14 -31.24 -33.57
N ASN A 150 79.16 -30.81 -32.83
CA ASN A 150 80.51 -30.71 -33.32
C ASN A 150 81.18 -32.04 -33.64
N SER A 151 80.74 -33.13 -32.98
CA SER A 151 81.25 -34.49 -33.21
C SER A 151 80.51 -35.24 -34.33
N GLY A 152 79.54 -34.61 -34.96
CA GLY A 152 78.66 -35.29 -35.94
C GLY A 152 77.82 -36.41 -35.32
N GLY A 153 77.40 -36.28 -34.06
CA GLY A 153 76.54 -37.21 -33.34
C GLY A 153 77.32 -38.40 -32.72
N LYS A 154 78.67 -38.36 -32.67
CA LYS A 154 79.47 -39.46 -32.15
C LYS A 154 79.79 -39.33 -30.67
N TYR A 155 79.79 -38.11 -30.11
CA TYR A 155 80.14 -37.87 -28.71
C TYR A 155 79.41 -36.60 -28.17
N PRO A 156 78.82 -36.64 -27.01
CA PRO A 156 78.56 -37.86 -26.15
C PRO A 156 77.62 -38.85 -26.80
N SER A 157 77.34 -39.98 -26.11
CA SER A 157 76.38 -41.00 -26.61
C SER A 157 74.93 -40.35 -26.72
N GLN A 158 74.15 -40.91 -27.64
CA GLN A 158 72.72 -40.47 -27.81
C GLN A 158 71.93 -40.51 -26.49
N ASN A 159 72.12 -41.58 -25.69
CA ASN A 159 71.46 -41.69 -24.39
C ASN A 159 71.84 -40.57 -23.43
N GLU A 160 73.13 -40.19 -23.36
CA GLU A 160 73.61 -39.14 -22.49
C GLU A 160 73.14 -37.77 -22.95
N PHE A 161 73.02 -37.56 -24.25
CA PHE A 161 72.40 -36.35 -24.82
C PHE A 161 70.94 -36.28 -24.50
N ASP A 162 70.16 -37.36 -24.68
CA ASP A 162 68.77 -37.45 -24.39
C ASP A 162 68.48 -37.26 -22.87
N ASP A 163 69.30 -37.85 -21.99
CA ASP A 163 69.23 -37.67 -20.53
C ASP A 163 69.37 -36.20 -20.13
N THR A 164 70.37 -35.43 -20.72
CA THR A 164 70.53 -34.02 -20.42
C THR A 164 69.41 -33.20 -20.96
N LYS A 165 68.81 -33.54 -22.10
CA LYS A 165 67.62 -32.91 -22.67
C LYS A 165 66.42 -33.10 -21.77
N PHE A 166 66.10 -34.32 -21.38
CA PHE A 166 65.00 -34.66 -20.46
C PHE A 166 65.17 -33.94 -19.10
N ALA A 167 66.39 -33.88 -18.57
CA ALA A 167 66.68 -33.21 -17.33
C ALA A 167 66.39 -31.67 -17.46
N TYR A 168 66.69 -31.07 -18.61
CA TYR A 168 66.38 -29.64 -18.89
C TYR A 168 64.84 -29.46 -19.04
N GLU A 169 64.13 -30.32 -19.81
CA GLU A 169 62.68 -30.23 -19.98
C GLU A 169 61.93 -30.44 -18.63
N SER A 170 62.41 -31.35 -17.81
CA SER A 170 61.91 -31.58 -16.45
C SER A 170 62.08 -30.33 -15.57
N ALA A 171 63.24 -29.65 -15.66
CA ALA A 171 63.47 -28.42 -14.90
C ALA A 171 62.56 -27.25 -15.36
N ILE A 172 62.21 -27.20 -16.66
CA ILE A 172 61.19 -26.24 -17.15
C ILE A 172 59.83 -26.50 -16.47
N ALA A 173 59.40 -27.79 -16.45
CA ALA A 173 58.13 -28.14 -15.84
C ALA A 173 58.07 -27.84 -14.32
N VAL A 174 59.22 -28.06 -13.62
CA VAL A 174 59.35 -27.74 -12.19
C VAL A 174 59.25 -26.23 -11.95
N LEU A 175 59.90 -25.44 -12.81
CA LEU A 175 59.78 -23.95 -12.71
C LEU A 175 58.33 -23.52 -12.96
N GLU A 176 57.68 -24.07 -13.95
CA GLU A 176 56.27 -23.71 -14.22
C GLU A 176 55.35 -24.07 -13.07
N ALA A 177 55.54 -25.25 -12.47
CA ALA A 177 54.83 -25.67 -11.26
C ALA A 177 55.09 -24.68 -10.08
N SER A 178 56.35 -24.23 -9.91
CA SER A 178 56.67 -23.27 -8.84
C SER A 178 56.08 -21.87 -9.09
N LYS A 179 56.02 -21.41 -10.35
CA LYS A 179 55.30 -20.16 -10.73
C LYS A 179 53.80 -20.26 -10.41
N SER A 180 53.20 -21.40 -10.69
CA SER A 180 51.81 -21.66 -10.36
C SER A 180 51.53 -21.61 -8.85
N LYS A 181 52.46 -22.09 -8.02
CA LYS A 181 52.39 -21.98 -6.55
C LYS A 181 52.49 -20.51 -6.08
N VAL A 182 53.35 -19.71 -6.70
CA VAL A 182 53.42 -18.29 -6.40
C VAL A 182 52.09 -17.56 -6.77
N ALA A 183 51.54 -17.86 -7.93
CA ALA A 183 50.24 -17.30 -8.33
C ALA A 183 49.12 -17.68 -7.33
N GLN A 184 49.08 -18.93 -6.89
CA GLN A 184 48.13 -19.38 -5.86
C GLN A 184 48.32 -18.60 -4.53
N ALA A 185 49.54 -18.54 -4.01
CA ALA A 185 49.81 -17.85 -2.75
C ALA A 185 49.55 -16.33 -2.86
N SER A 186 49.81 -15.72 -4.01
CA SER A 186 49.46 -14.31 -4.30
C SER A 186 47.98 -14.08 -4.29
N SER A 187 47.17 -15.02 -4.86
CA SER A 187 45.72 -14.94 -4.86
C SER A 187 45.16 -15.10 -3.45
N ASN A 188 45.70 -15.99 -2.63
CA ASN A 188 45.30 -16.16 -1.24
C ASN A 188 45.57 -14.87 -0.43
N LEU A 189 46.76 -14.29 -0.56
CA LEU A 189 47.09 -13.01 0.08
C LEU A 189 46.14 -11.91 -0.35
N LYS A 190 45.80 -11.82 -1.65
CA LYS A 190 44.84 -10.82 -2.15
C LYS A 190 43.47 -10.98 -1.51
N ASN A 191 42.99 -12.22 -1.38
CA ASN A 191 41.69 -12.49 -0.72
C ASN A 191 41.70 -12.06 0.76
N ASP A 192 42.78 -12.37 1.49
CA ASP A 192 42.90 -12.02 2.89
C ASP A 192 43.00 -10.48 3.09
N LEU A 193 43.71 -9.80 2.19
CA LEU A 193 43.76 -8.32 2.17
C LEU A 193 42.37 -7.70 1.90
N GLN A 194 41.58 -8.27 0.99
CA GLN A 194 40.22 -7.84 0.73
C GLN A 194 39.31 -8.05 1.96
N ASN A 195 39.44 -9.19 2.65
CA ASN A 195 38.70 -9.44 3.90
C ASN A 195 39.08 -8.44 5.00
N LEU A 196 40.36 -8.09 5.10
CA LEU A 196 40.83 -7.05 6.02
C LEU A 196 40.27 -5.66 5.67
N GLU A 197 40.24 -5.32 4.39
CA GLU A 197 39.64 -4.05 3.94
C GLU A 197 38.13 -3.99 4.27
N LYS A 198 37.40 -5.09 4.05
CA LYS A 198 35.97 -5.22 4.37
C LYS A 198 35.65 -5.14 5.87
N ALA A 199 36.64 -5.32 6.74
CA ALA A 199 36.48 -5.09 8.17
C ALA A 199 36.29 -3.61 8.54
N SER A 200 36.61 -2.69 7.63
CA SER A 200 36.27 -1.28 7.75
C SER A 200 34.98 -1.01 6.99
N VAL A 201 33.88 -0.83 7.70
CA VAL A 201 32.57 -0.50 7.13
C VAL A 201 32.61 0.93 6.63
N LYS A 202 32.43 1.13 5.32
CA LYS A 202 32.53 2.45 4.66
C LYS A 202 31.18 2.84 4.05
N SER A 203 30.94 4.16 3.99
CA SER A 203 29.78 4.69 3.26
C SER A 203 29.94 4.47 1.76
N SER A 204 28.86 3.99 1.11
CA SER A 204 28.79 3.85 -0.35
C SER A 204 28.23 5.09 -1.04
N ILE A 205 27.68 6.06 -0.29
CA ILE A 205 27.07 7.29 -0.80
C ILE A 205 27.48 8.49 0.05
N ASP A 206 27.40 9.68 -0.53
CA ASP A 206 27.34 10.91 0.25
C ASP A 206 25.93 11.07 0.80
N GLY A 207 25.79 11.44 2.08
CA GLY A 207 24.46 11.56 2.68
C GLY A 207 24.48 11.73 4.19
N ILE A 208 23.35 11.39 4.80
CA ILE A 208 23.09 11.56 6.25
C ILE A 208 22.73 10.20 6.85
N VAL A 209 23.25 9.91 8.04
CA VAL A 209 22.93 8.71 8.82
C VAL A 209 21.52 8.86 9.40
N LEU A 210 20.57 8.06 8.90
CA LEU A 210 19.20 8.03 9.42
C LEU A 210 19.06 7.12 10.62
N ASN A 211 19.72 5.95 10.57
CA ASN A 211 19.63 4.94 11.62
C ASN A 211 20.98 4.25 11.83
N LYS A 212 21.24 3.89 13.09
CA LYS A 212 22.40 3.13 13.55
C LYS A 212 21.88 1.96 14.38
N GLU A 213 22.03 0.74 13.85
CA GLU A 213 21.53 -0.50 14.45
C GLU A 213 22.66 -1.33 15.10
N VAL A 214 23.77 -0.68 15.44
CA VAL A 214 24.97 -1.34 15.92
C VAL A 214 25.59 -0.60 17.12
N GLU A 215 26.18 -1.38 18.05
CA GLU A 215 26.87 -0.88 19.23
C GLU A 215 28.29 -1.42 19.34
N ILE A 216 29.17 -0.67 20.04
CA ILE A 216 30.54 -1.08 20.32
C ILE A 216 30.52 -2.34 21.19
N GLY A 217 31.34 -3.33 20.84
CA GLY A 217 31.40 -4.64 21.51
C GLY A 217 30.38 -5.66 21.01
N GLN A 218 29.45 -5.28 20.14
CA GLN A 218 28.51 -6.22 19.53
C GLN A 218 29.22 -7.16 18.57
N THR A 219 28.98 -8.47 18.69
CA THR A 219 29.48 -9.49 17.75
C THR A 219 28.44 -9.77 16.68
N LEU A 220 28.89 -9.71 15.43
CA LEU A 220 28.05 -9.83 14.22
C LEU A 220 28.53 -10.98 13.37
N ALA A 221 27.60 -11.71 12.80
CA ALA A 221 27.86 -12.83 11.89
C ALA A 221 27.30 -12.55 10.49
N ALA A 222 28.15 -12.59 9.48
CA ALA A 222 27.80 -12.32 8.07
C ALA A 222 27.44 -13.61 7.29
N THR A 223 26.84 -14.64 7.95
CA THR A 223 26.77 -15.99 7.36
C THR A 223 25.50 -16.27 6.54
N MET A 224 24.33 -15.76 6.90
CA MET A 224 23.08 -16.03 6.17
C MET A 224 22.36 -14.76 5.69
N GLN A 225 22.30 -13.75 6.53
CA GLN A 225 21.82 -12.41 6.16
C GLN A 225 22.78 -11.42 6.76
N ALA A 226 23.38 -10.58 5.92
CA ALA A 226 24.24 -9.52 6.41
C ALA A 226 23.39 -8.58 7.31
N PRO A 227 23.71 -8.45 8.59
CA PRO A 227 22.99 -7.56 9.47
C PRO A 227 23.18 -6.10 8.99
N LYS A 228 22.08 -5.33 9.01
CA LYS A 228 22.11 -3.90 8.72
C LYS A 228 22.77 -3.18 9.89
N LEU A 229 23.69 -2.31 9.60
CA LEU A 229 24.39 -1.50 10.60
C LEU A 229 23.94 -0.06 10.57
N PHE A 230 23.87 0.51 9.37
CA PHE A 230 23.48 1.89 9.14
C PHE A 230 22.48 1.99 8.00
N THR A 231 21.55 2.92 8.14
CA THR A 231 20.70 3.36 7.04
C THR A 231 21.07 4.78 6.70
N LEU A 232 21.49 5.01 5.47
CA LEU A 232 21.90 6.33 4.98
C LEU A 232 20.86 6.84 3.98
N ALA A 233 20.58 8.15 4.00
CA ALA A 233 19.86 8.85 2.95
C ALA A 233 20.80 9.77 2.20
N LYS A 234 20.69 9.79 0.87
CA LYS A 234 21.52 10.67 0.04
C LYS A 234 21.17 12.14 0.24
N ASP A 235 19.89 12.45 0.31
CA ASP A 235 19.34 13.79 0.38
C ASP A 235 17.96 13.74 1.06
N LEU A 236 17.67 14.74 1.88
CA LEU A 236 16.36 14.91 2.53
C LEU A 236 15.54 16.04 1.91
N THR A 237 16.08 16.78 0.94
CA THR A 237 15.34 17.83 0.21
C THR A 237 14.35 17.25 -0.79
N ASN A 238 14.66 16.07 -1.33
CA ASN A 238 13.79 15.31 -2.22
C ASN A 238 13.27 14.06 -1.52
N MET A 239 11.97 14.04 -1.27
CA MET A 239 11.31 12.94 -0.57
C MET A 239 10.25 12.28 -1.46
N ASP A 240 9.99 11.04 -1.22
CA ASP A 240 8.88 10.30 -1.81
C ASP A 240 7.81 10.03 -0.73
N LEU A 241 6.58 10.44 -0.97
CA LEU A 241 5.43 10.00 -0.19
C LEU A 241 4.89 8.73 -0.83
N VAL A 242 4.96 7.61 -0.13
CA VAL A 242 4.45 6.32 -0.58
C VAL A 242 3.09 6.11 0.06
N VAL A 243 2.02 6.23 -0.75
CA VAL A 243 0.63 6.05 -0.33
C VAL A 243 0.08 4.71 -0.80
N SER A 244 -0.81 4.12 0.00
CA SER A 244 -1.55 2.89 -0.36
C SER A 244 -2.93 3.27 -0.89
N ILE A 245 -3.22 2.87 -2.13
CA ILE A 245 -4.48 3.15 -2.82
C ILE A 245 -5.23 1.83 -2.97
N ASP A 246 -6.52 1.84 -2.69
CA ASP A 246 -7.38 0.66 -2.84
C ASP A 246 -7.55 0.26 -4.30
N GLU A 247 -7.72 -1.04 -4.56
CA GLU A 247 -7.93 -1.60 -5.90
C GLU A 247 -9.10 -0.93 -6.65
N ALA A 248 -10.13 -0.52 -5.91
CA ALA A 248 -11.30 0.13 -6.50
C ALA A 248 -11.00 1.51 -7.12
N ASP A 249 -10.00 2.22 -6.59
CA ASP A 249 -9.67 3.60 -6.96
C ASP A 249 -8.44 3.70 -7.88
N VAL A 250 -7.64 2.64 -7.98
CA VAL A 250 -6.36 2.65 -8.71
C VAL A 250 -6.53 2.91 -10.22
N ALA A 251 -7.68 2.52 -10.80
CA ALA A 251 -7.95 2.69 -12.22
C ALA A 251 -8.01 4.17 -12.68
N ASP A 252 -8.39 5.07 -11.77
CA ASP A 252 -8.48 6.51 -12.04
C ASP A 252 -7.17 7.25 -11.74
N ILE A 253 -6.16 6.57 -11.20
CA ILE A 253 -4.86 7.16 -10.85
C ILE A 253 -3.92 7.09 -12.06
N LYS A 254 -3.34 8.23 -12.41
CA LYS A 254 -2.37 8.36 -13.52
C LYS A 254 -1.13 9.09 -13.04
N ASP A 255 -0.02 8.90 -13.77
CA ASP A 255 1.20 9.64 -13.52
C ASP A 255 0.98 11.15 -13.72
N ASN A 256 1.75 11.95 -12.99
CA ASN A 256 1.72 13.42 -13.00
C ASN A 256 0.44 14.09 -12.46
N LEU A 257 -0.50 13.35 -11.84
CA LEU A 257 -1.62 13.96 -11.13
C LEU A 257 -1.13 14.77 -9.93
N ASP A 258 -1.80 15.90 -9.69
CA ASP A 258 -1.53 16.75 -8.54
C ASP A 258 -2.06 16.08 -7.26
N VAL A 259 -1.22 16.09 -6.23
CA VAL A 259 -1.52 15.54 -4.91
C VAL A 259 -1.34 16.64 -3.88
N THR A 260 -2.33 16.82 -3.03
CA THR A 260 -2.23 17.64 -1.83
C THR A 260 -2.26 16.72 -0.62
N PHE A 261 -1.36 16.91 0.33
CA PHE A 261 -1.32 16.09 1.52
C PHE A 261 -1.01 16.89 2.78
N THR A 262 -1.41 16.36 3.91
CA THR A 262 -1.06 16.85 5.24
C THR A 262 -0.31 15.76 5.98
N VAL A 263 0.60 16.14 6.86
CA VAL A 263 1.27 15.21 7.78
C VAL A 263 0.76 15.42 9.19
N ASP A 264 0.72 14.37 9.99
CA ASP A 264 0.18 14.46 11.36
C ASP A 264 0.94 15.44 12.24
N ALA A 265 2.24 15.67 11.95
CA ALA A 265 3.05 16.67 12.64
C ALA A 265 2.66 18.13 12.29
N TYR A 266 2.06 18.37 11.13
CA TYR A 266 1.64 19.70 10.66
C TYR A 266 0.23 19.63 10.06
N PRO A 267 -0.84 19.47 10.88
CA PRO A 267 -2.20 19.24 10.39
C PRO A 267 -2.80 20.44 9.66
N ASN A 268 -2.29 21.64 9.91
CA ASN A 268 -2.77 22.89 9.29
C ASN A 268 -1.92 23.34 8.09
N LYS A 269 -0.84 22.61 7.74
CA LYS A 269 0.00 22.93 6.59
C LYS A 269 -0.27 21.90 5.49
N GLU A 270 -0.72 22.37 4.34
CA GLU A 270 -0.85 21.55 3.14
C GLU A 270 0.46 21.54 2.36
N PHE A 271 0.90 20.37 2.01
CA PHE A 271 2.04 20.12 1.13
C PHE A 271 1.54 19.68 -0.23
N LYS A 272 2.32 19.96 -1.26
CA LYS A 272 2.00 19.59 -2.64
C LYS A 272 3.00 18.58 -3.15
N GLY A 273 2.52 17.67 -3.98
CA GLY A 273 3.35 16.69 -4.67
C GLY A 273 2.72 16.29 -5.99
N LYS A 274 3.45 15.47 -6.75
CA LYS A 274 2.95 14.89 -8.01
C LYS A 274 3.15 13.40 -8.01
N ILE A 275 2.20 12.67 -8.58
CA ILE A 275 2.36 11.22 -8.75
C ILE A 275 3.52 10.99 -9.70
N LYS A 276 4.51 10.24 -9.21
CA LYS A 276 5.68 9.80 -9.97
C LYS A 276 5.39 8.50 -10.71
N GLN A 277 4.79 7.55 -10.02
CA GLN A 277 4.39 6.25 -10.56
C GLN A 277 3.44 5.50 -9.63
N VAL A 278 2.61 4.64 -10.21
CA VAL A 278 1.84 3.61 -9.51
C VAL A 278 2.57 2.28 -9.65
N ARG A 279 2.85 1.59 -8.54
CA ARG A 279 3.50 0.27 -8.58
C ARG A 279 2.51 -0.78 -9.05
N LEU A 280 2.93 -1.61 -10.01
CA LEU A 280 2.08 -2.65 -10.59
C LEU A 280 1.88 -3.87 -9.65
N ASN A 281 2.80 -4.08 -8.72
CA ASN A 281 2.70 -5.19 -7.78
C ASN A 281 1.83 -4.78 -6.58
N PRO A 282 0.67 -5.44 -6.35
CA PRO A 282 -0.18 -5.13 -5.22
C PRO A 282 0.40 -5.66 -3.90
N ILE A 283 0.01 -5.03 -2.81
CA ILE A 283 0.23 -5.50 -1.45
C ILE A 283 -1.11 -5.96 -0.88
N THR A 284 -1.15 -7.19 -0.40
CA THR A 284 -2.36 -7.73 0.26
C THR A 284 -2.11 -7.82 1.76
N THR A 285 -2.86 -7.05 2.53
CA THR A 285 -2.81 -7.06 3.99
C THR A 285 -4.20 -7.36 4.54
N ASN A 286 -4.34 -8.43 5.32
CA ASN A 286 -5.62 -8.85 5.91
C ASN A 286 -6.77 -9.00 4.90
N GLY A 287 -6.47 -9.43 3.67
CA GLY A 287 -7.45 -9.62 2.61
C GLY A 287 -7.84 -8.34 1.85
N VAL A 288 -7.25 -7.20 2.18
CA VAL A 288 -7.40 -5.94 1.44
C VAL A 288 -6.24 -5.81 0.46
N VAL A 289 -6.57 -5.58 -0.81
CA VAL A 289 -5.60 -5.38 -1.89
C VAL A 289 -5.39 -3.89 -2.11
N THR A 290 -4.14 -3.45 -1.98
CA THR A 290 -3.75 -2.05 -2.21
C THR A 290 -2.58 -1.95 -3.16
N TYR A 291 -2.47 -0.81 -3.84
CA TYR A 291 -1.36 -0.48 -4.74
C TYR A 291 -0.56 0.68 -4.17
N GLU A 292 0.74 0.48 -4.02
CA GLU A 292 1.63 1.56 -3.61
C GLU A 292 1.81 2.57 -4.75
N THR A 293 1.50 3.82 -4.45
CA THR A 293 1.69 4.93 -5.36
C THR A 293 2.75 5.88 -4.78
N VAL A 294 3.73 6.19 -5.59
CA VAL A 294 4.84 7.04 -5.20
C VAL A 294 4.55 8.47 -5.67
N VAL A 295 4.55 9.40 -4.74
CA VAL A 295 4.35 10.83 -4.95
C VAL A 295 5.67 11.55 -4.68
N SER A 296 6.19 12.29 -5.65
CA SER A 296 7.37 13.14 -5.50
C SER A 296 7.02 14.39 -4.70
N VAL A 297 7.80 14.68 -3.68
CA VAL A 297 7.58 15.77 -2.74
C VAL A 297 8.86 16.60 -2.60
N ASP A 298 8.74 17.91 -2.75
CA ASP A 298 9.79 18.88 -2.44
C ASP A 298 9.79 19.18 -0.93
N ASN A 299 10.92 18.97 -0.29
CA ASN A 299 11.16 19.22 1.13
C ASN A 299 12.30 20.22 1.34
N SER A 300 12.41 21.25 0.49
CA SER A 300 13.47 22.26 0.57
C SER A 300 13.53 22.97 1.94
N GLU A 301 12.39 23.05 2.66
CA GLU A 301 12.30 23.59 4.02
C GLU A 301 12.75 22.60 5.11
N LEU A 302 13.06 21.34 4.78
CA LEU A 302 13.45 20.25 5.70
C LEU A 302 12.46 20.00 6.85
N LEU A 303 11.18 20.29 6.63
CA LEU A 303 10.10 20.07 7.62
C LEU A 303 9.65 18.62 7.65
N LEU A 304 9.67 17.95 6.52
CA LEU A 304 9.28 16.55 6.40
C LEU A 304 10.44 15.66 6.82
N LYS A 305 10.17 14.74 7.74
CA LYS A 305 11.15 13.76 8.19
C LYS A 305 10.78 12.37 7.70
N PRO A 306 11.78 11.52 7.40
CA PRO A 306 11.52 10.11 7.10
C PRO A 306 10.67 9.42 8.18
N GLY A 307 9.68 8.63 7.74
CA GLY A 307 8.78 7.91 8.64
C GLY A 307 7.51 8.68 9.04
N MET A 308 7.38 9.98 8.71
CA MET A 308 6.14 10.72 8.99
C MET A 308 4.97 10.12 8.23
N THR A 309 3.83 9.97 8.92
CA THR A 309 2.55 9.58 8.33
C THR A 309 1.90 10.77 7.65
N ALA A 310 1.35 10.56 6.46
CA ALA A 310 0.68 11.57 5.68
C ALA A 310 -0.67 11.09 5.16
N ASN A 311 -1.62 12.02 5.09
CA ASN A 311 -2.94 11.83 4.50
C ASN A 311 -3.01 12.63 3.18
N ALA A 312 -3.05 11.90 2.07
CA ALA A 312 -3.02 12.46 0.73
C ALA A 312 -4.41 12.53 0.11
N LYS A 313 -4.63 13.59 -0.67
CA LYS A 313 -5.80 13.77 -1.53
C LYS A 313 -5.30 13.91 -2.96
N ILE A 314 -5.65 12.95 -3.78
CA ILE A 314 -5.26 12.86 -5.19
C ILE A 314 -6.43 13.36 -6.02
N ILE A 315 -6.23 14.39 -6.81
CA ILE A 315 -7.25 14.94 -7.71
C ILE A 315 -7.25 14.11 -8.99
N THR A 316 -8.23 13.22 -9.12
CA THR A 316 -8.32 12.31 -10.29
C THR A 316 -9.06 12.96 -11.45
N LYS A 317 -10.10 13.75 -11.16
CA LYS A 317 -10.87 14.47 -12.18
C LYS A 317 -11.22 15.86 -11.69
N ASN A 318 -11.13 16.83 -12.58
CA ASN A 318 -11.65 18.19 -12.38
C ASN A 318 -12.58 18.53 -13.55
N ILE A 319 -13.90 18.42 -13.31
CA ILE A 319 -14.92 18.57 -14.32
C ILE A 319 -15.62 19.88 -14.10
N LYS A 320 -15.55 20.81 -15.05
CA LYS A 320 -16.11 22.14 -14.96
C LYS A 320 -17.57 22.19 -15.43
N ASP A 321 -18.32 23.17 -14.91
CA ASP A 321 -19.66 23.53 -15.37
C ASP A 321 -20.68 22.36 -15.33
N GLN A 322 -20.64 21.52 -14.29
CA GLN A 322 -21.58 20.41 -14.14
C GLN A 322 -22.82 20.79 -13.33
N ILE A 323 -23.93 20.11 -13.60
CA ILE A 323 -25.13 20.18 -12.76
C ILE A 323 -24.88 19.33 -11.52
N LEU A 324 -24.85 19.96 -10.35
CA LEU A 324 -24.52 19.33 -9.08
C LEU A 324 -25.76 19.19 -8.18
N ILE A 325 -25.92 18.03 -7.59
CA ILE A 325 -26.92 17.74 -6.57
C ILE A 325 -26.25 17.13 -5.32
N PRO A 326 -26.77 17.39 -4.12
CA PRO A 326 -26.26 16.73 -2.91
C PRO A 326 -26.45 15.20 -2.97
N ASN A 327 -25.47 14.45 -2.50
CA ASN A 327 -25.53 12.98 -2.45
C ASN A 327 -26.73 12.44 -1.63
N SER A 328 -27.25 13.24 -0.69
CA SER A 328 -28.46 12.93 0.07
C SER A 328 -29.71 12.83 -0.81
N ALA A 329 -29.79 13.58 -1.92
CA ALA A 329 -30.92 13.51 -2.85
C ALA A 329 -30.99 12.17 -3.60
N LEU A 330 -29.82 11.56 -3.89
CA LEU A 330 -29.73 10.23 -4.53
C LEU A 330 -30.19 9.09 -3.61
N ARG A 331 -30.14 9.31 -2.29
CA ARG A 331 -30.49 8.30 -1.27
C ARG A 331 -31.89 8.48 -0.71
N PHE A 332 -32.55 9.60 -1.03
CA PHE A 332 -33.87 9.90 -0.53
C PHE A 332 -34.95 9.05 -1.21
N THR A 333 -35.85 8.46 -0.42
CA THR A 333 -37.05 7.77 -0.90
C THR A 333 -38.23 8.19 0.00
N PRO A 334 -39.31 8.75 -0.57
CA PRO A 334 -40.47 9.17 0.23
C PRO A 334 -41.14 7.97 0.92
N LYS A 335 -41.42 8.09 2.21
CA LYS A 335 -42.06 7.01 3.00
C LYS A 335 -43.52 6.69 2.59
N ASN A 336 -44.16 7.54 1.76
CA ASN A 336 -45.55 7.39 1.31
C ASN A 336 -45.71 6.81 -0.09
N SER A 337 -44.68 6.23 -0.69
CA SER A 337 -44.87 5.40 -1.89
C SER A 337 -45.53 4.08 -1.46
N THR A 338 -46.85 3.99 -1.67
CA THR A 338 -47.72 2.85 -1.42
C THR A 338 -47.11 1.61 -2.06
N GLU A 339 -46.44 0.80 -1.28
CA GLU A 339 -46.26 -0.61 -1.62
C GLU A 339 -47.66 -1.20 -1.63
N LYS A 340 -48.21 -1.53 -2.82
CA LYS A 340 -49.29 -2.46 -2.95
C LYS A 340 -48.83 -3.78 -2.36
N THR A 341 -49.10 -3.97 -1.05
CA THR A 341 -48.92 -5.22 -0.37
C THR A 341 -49.95 -6.18 -1.00
N ALA A 342 -49.48 -7.06 -1.85
CA ALA A 342 -50.27 -8.21 -2.30
C ALA A 342 -50.59 -9.02 -1.05
N THR A 343 -51.88 -8.97 -0.63
CA THR A 343 -52.43 -9.72 0.46
C THR A 343 -52.28 -11.20 0.13
N LYS A 344 -51.35 -11.88 0.75
CA LYS A 344 -51.32 -13.36 0.77
C LYS A 344 -52.34 -13.84 1.83
N PRO A 345 -53.19 -14.83 1.51
CA PRO A 345 -54.12 -15.36 2.48
C PRO A 345 -53.36 -16.01 3.64
N ALA A 346 -53.89 -15.78 4.85
CA ALA A 346 -53.36 -16.33 6.09
C ALA A 346 -53.36 -17.86 6.07
N SER A 347 -52.18 -18.47 6.10
CA SER A 347 -52.01 -19.89 6.40
C SER A 347 -51.74 -20.02 7.90
N PHE A 348 -52.62 -20.72 8.57
CA PHE A 348 -52.50 -21.13 9.97
C PHE A 348 -51.36 -22.16 10.11
N GLY A 349 -50.41 -21.91 11.01
CA GLY A 349 -49.59 -22.94 11.65
C GLY A 349 -48.15 -23.09 11.24
N THR A 350 -47.25 -22.24 11.79
CA THR A 350 -45.86 -22.62 12.12
C THR A 350 -45.33 -21.64 13.18
N PRO A 351 -44.47 -22.07 14.16
CA PRO A 351 -44.00 -21.23 15.24
C PRO A 351 -42.98 -20.17 14.76
N PRO A 352 -42.82 -19.02 15.46
CA PRO A 352 -42.02 -17.90 15.01
C PRO A 352 -40.50 -18.20 15.14
N ASN A 353 -39.83 -18.32 14.01
CA ASN A 353 -38.40 -18.26 13.96
C ASN A 353 -37.99 -16.77 14.08
N PHE A 354 -37.28 -16.44 15.16
CA PHE A 354 -36.64 -15.16 15.35
C PHE A 354 -35.54 -14.98 14.29
N ARG A 355 -35.80 -14.24 13.22
CA ARG A 355 -34.77 -13.61 12.39
C ARG A 355 -34.66 -12.14 12.82
N PRO A 356 -33.45 -11.63 13.08
CA PRO A 356 -33.28 -10.20 13.30
C PRO A 356 -33.70 -9.47 12.03
N GLN A 357 -34.70 -8.61 12.18
CA GLN A 357 -35.21 -7.73 11.12
C GLN A 357 -34.21 -6.61 10.89
N GLY A 358 -33.13 -6.89 10.11
CA GLY A 358 -32.34 -5.85 9.49
C GLY A 358 -33.24 -5.14 8.47
N SER A 359 -33.52 -3.87 8.69
CA SER A 359 -34.13 -3.00 7.70
C SER A 359 -33.24 -2.98 6.46
N VAL A 360 -33.61 -3.74 5.45
CA VAL A 360 -33.02 -3.61 4.11
C VAL A 360 -33.52 -2.29 3.55
N THR A 361 -32.78 -1.22 3.80
CA THR A 361 -32.83 -0.02 2.94
C THR A 361 -32.44 -0.52 1.54
N LYS A 362 -33.42 -0.57 0.64
CA LYS A 362 -33.14 -0.75 -0.79
C LYS A 362 -32.22 0.43 -1.18
N ASP A 363 -30.92 0.12 -1.28
CA ASP A 363 -29.99 1.00 -1.94
C ASP A 363 -30.50 1.21 -3.38
N ASN A 364 -30.94 2.43 -3.67
CA ASN A 364 -31.25 2.88 -5.03
C ASN A 364 -29.94 3.06 -5.85
N LYS A 365 -28.94 2.20 -5.61
CA LYS A 365 -27.73 2.14 -6.43
C LYS A 365 -28.14 1.77 -7.83
N ALA A 366 -27.91 2.72 -8.71
CA ALA A 366 -28.08 2.62 -10.15
C ALA A 366 -27.54 1.31 -10.71
N LYS A 367 -28.39 0.41 -11.10
CA LYS A 367 -28.07 -0.53 -12.18
C LYS A 367 -28.01 0.34 -13.44
N ASP A 368 -26.89 0.35 -14.13
CA ASP A 368 -26.62 1.08 -15.37
C ASP A 368 -26.40 2.62 -15.28
N GLY A 369 -25.90 3.15 -14.13
CA GLY A 369 -25.56 4.58 -14.04
C GLY A 369 -26.75 5.55 -13.89
N PHE A 370 -27.99 5.04 -13.80
CA PHE A 370 -29.19 5.85 -13.59
C PHE A 370 -29.65 5.80 -12.13
N ALA A 371 -29.94 6.95 -11.55
CA ALA A 371 -30.53 7.05 -10.21
C ALA A 371 -31.89 7.77 -10.27
N THR A 372 -32.74 7.49 -9.28
CA THR A 372 -34.01 8.17 -9.12
C THR A 372 -33.87 9.23 -8.05
N ILE A 373 -34.21 10.47 -8.40
CA ILE A 373 -34.30 11.61 -7.47
C ILE A 373 -35.73 12.12 -7.40
N TYR A 374 -36.04 12.88 -6.37
CA TYR A 374 -37.36 13.48 -6.19
C TYR A 374 -37.23 15.00 -6.16
N ILE A 375 -38.00 15.66 -7.05
CA ILE A 375 -38.14 17.13 -7.09
C ILE A 375 -39.44 17.53 -6.42
N LEU A 376 -39.49 18.72 -5.82
CA LEU A 376 -40.69 19.26 -5.22
C LEU A 376 -41.45 20.07 -6.28
N GLU A 377 -42.55 19.50 -6.81
CA GLU A 377 -43.45 20.20 -7.75
C GLU A 377 -44.81 20.37 -7.10
N SER A 378 -45.25 21.64 -6.93
CA SER A 378 -46.51 22.01 -6.29
C SER A 378 -46.72 21.36 -4.90
N GLY A 379 -45.65 21.23 -4.10
CA GLY A 379 -45.68 20.63 -2.75
C GLY A 379 -45.74 19.10 -2.69
N LYS A 380 -45.60 18.40 -3.81
CA LYS A 380 -45.57 16.94 -3.90
C LYS A 380 -44.27 16.46 -4.49
N PRO A 381 -43.75 15.29 -4.00
CA PRO A 381 -42.55 14.70 -4.59
C PRO A 381 -42.88 14.09 -5.96
N LYS A 382 -42.14 14.52 -6.98
CA LYS A 382 -42.19 13.98 -8.33
C LYS A 382 -40.90 13.23 -8.61
N GLU A 383 -41.05 12.01 -9.06
CA GLU A 383 -39.93 11.14 -9.43
C GLU A 383 -39.30 11.60 -10.73
N LEU A 384 -37.95 11.68 -10.75
CA LEU A 384 -37.15 11.99 -11.92
C LEU A 384 -35.97 11.04 -12.01
N LYS A 385 -35.80 10.41 -13.18
CA LYS A 385 -34.62 9.57 -13.47
C LYS A 385 -33.51 10.44 -14.01
N VAL A 386 -32.33 10.36 -13.40
CA VAL A 386 -31.12 11.08 -13.80
C VAL A 386 -29.96 10.12 -14.00
N LYS A 387 -29.07 10.45 -14.92
CA LYS A 387 -27.82 9.71 -15.11
C LYS A 387 -26.76 10.34 -14.22
N VAL A 388 -26.24 9.56 -13.27
CA VAL A 388 -25.11 9.97 -12.41
C VAL A 388 -23.82 9.75 -13.19
N LEU A 389 -23.01 10.81 -13.31
CA LEU A 389 -21.73 10.77 -14.04
C LEU A 389 -20.59 10.51 -13.04
N ASP A 390 -20.28 11.49 -12.22
CA ASP A 390 -19.22 11.44 -11.22
C ASP A 390 -19.74 11.98 -9.87
N SER A 391 -19.10 11.58 -8.78
CA SER A 391 -19.51 11.95 -7.43
C SER A 391 -18.30 12.24 -6.56
N ASP A 392 -18.40 13.27 -5.73
CA ASP A 392 -17.48 13.49 -4.62
C ASP A 392 -18.12 13.06 -3.28
N SER A 393 -17.49 13.38 -2.15
CA SER A 393 -18.01 13.05 -0.82
C SER A 393 -19.32 13.77 -0.47
N LYS A 394 -19.68 14.88 -1.13
CA LYS A 394 -20.81 15.76 -0.79
C LYS A 394 -21.84 15.87 -1.90
N GLN A 395 -21.41 15.92 -3.14
CA GLN A 395 -22.22 16.21 -4.31
C GLN A 395 -21.98 15.21 -5.43
N SER A 396 -22.96 15.06 -6.31
CA SER A 396 -22.84 14.24 -7.52
C SER A 396 -23.15 15.08 -8.74
N SER A 397 -22.37 14.91 -9.78
CA SER A 397 -22.63 15.43 -11.11
C SER A 397 -23.64 14.55 -11.81
N ILE A 398 -24.66 15.16 -12.37
CA ILE A 398 -25.74 14.46 -13.05
C ILE A 398 -25.95 15.02 -14.45
N PHE A 399 -26.46 14.15 -15.33
CA PHE A 399 -27.01 14.55 -16.62
C PHE A 399 -28.51 14.29 -16.65
N SER A 400 -29.29 15.33 -16.99
CA SER A 400 -30.74 15.23 -17.15
C SER A 400 -31.20 16.27 -18.19
N GLU A 401 -32.11 15.88 -19.07
CA GLU A 401 -32.72 16.80 -20.05
C GLU A 401 -33.80 17.68 -19.43
N THR A 402 -34.33 17.29 -18.28
CA THR A 402 -35.50 17.93 -17.67
C THR A 402 -35.18 18.76 -16.43
N LEU A 403 -34.07 18.50 -15.76
CA LEU A 403 -33.66 19.22 -14.54
C LEU A 403 -32.90 20.49 -14.90
N LYS A 404 -33.32 21.61 -14.33
CA LYS A 404 -32.71 22.92 -14.57
C LYS A 404 -31.98 23.42 -13.31
N ILE A 405 -30.97 24.27 -13.56
CA ILE A 405 -30.30 24.98 -12.45
C ILE A 405 -31.33 25.81 -11.72
N GLY A 406 -31.37 25.69 -10.38
CA GLY A 406 -32.34 26.37 -9.50
C GLY A 406 -33.54 25.52 -9.10
N ASP A 407 -33.77 24.35 -9.73
CA ASP A 407 -34.80 23.39 -9.30
C ASP A 407 -34.51 22.88 -7.88
N GLU A 408 -35.58 22.54 -7.14
CA GLU A 408 -35.45 22.04 -5.78
C GLU A 408 -35.54 20.52 -5.71
N VAL A 409 -34.43 19.87 -5.37
CA VAL A 409 -34.38 18.42 -5.13
C VAL A 409 -34.59 18.11 -3.65
N ILE A 410 -35.37 17.06 -3.36
CA ILE A 410 -35.66 16.67 -1.99
C ILE A 410 -34.49 15.86 -1.43
N ILE A 411 -33.96 16.27 -0.29
CA ILE A 411 -32.84 15.64 0.40
C ILE A 411 -33.25 14.87 1.65
N SER A 412 -34.39 15.26 2.26
CA SER A 412 -34.92 14.61 3.47
C SER A 412 -36.42 14.96 3.65
N GLN A 413 -37.09 14.22 4.51
CA GLN A 413 -38.45 14.56 4.95
C GLN A 413 -38.51 14.63 6.48
N LYS A 414 -39.22 15.62 6.99
CA LYS A 414 -39.52 15.77 8.42
C LYS A 414 -40.94 15.25 8.65
N SER A 415 -41.09 14.22 9.46
CA SER A 415 -42.40 13.78 9.95
C SER A 415 -42.82 14.75 11.05
N GLY A 416 -43.92 15.48 10.85
CA GLY A 416 -44.50 16.23 11.93
C GLY A 416 -44.93 15.29 13.07
N ASN A 417 -44.52 15.63 14.27
CA ASN A 417 -45.00 14.98 15.50
C ASN A 417 -46.46 15.29 15.72
#